data_8db5eb783b5d5098e0c088e6c30873a1
#
_entry.id   8db5eb783b5d5098e0c088e6c30873a1
#
_cell.length_a   1.000
_cell.length_b   1.000
_cell.length_c   1.000
_cell.angle_alpha   90.00
_cell.angle_beta   90.00
_cell.angle_gamma   90.00
#
_symmetry.space_group_name_H-M   'P 1'
#
loop_
_entity.id
_entity.type
_entity.pdbx_description
1 polymer ?
#
loop_
_entity_poly.entity_id
_entity_poly.type
_entity_poly.pdbx_seq_one_letter_code
_entity_poly.pdbx_strand_id
1 'polypeptide(L)'
;KKYFSDLSETQLSQFAQLEPLYNDWNSKINVISRKDMEHFYLHHVLHSLAIAKVFPFNPGMRILDVGTGGGFPGIPLAIFFPEVQFTLVDSIGKKIKVVKEVASALELKNVEATQARAEEMKGQWDIVVSRAVTDLPKFMELVRNRITRKPKGNQPKIIYLKGGDIDAEMSGSNYPYSVAPISGFFSEEFFSTKLVVKIF
;
A
#
# COMPACT_ATOMS: atom_id res chain seq x y z
N LYS A 1 -13.40 -2.20 -12.99
CA LYS A 1 -14.16 -1.20 -13.79
C LYS A 1 -15.21 -0.44 -12.96
N LYS A 2 -15.91 -1.06 -11.97
CA LYS A 2 -16.97 -0.39 -11.18
C LYS A 2 -16.51 0.95 -10.57
N TYR A 3 -15.31 1.02 -10.02
CA TYR A 3 -14.78 2.18 -9.28
C TYR A 3 -13.67 2.95 -10.00
N PHE A 4 -13.09 2.36 -11.04
CA PHE A 4 -12.01 2.93 -11.84
C PHE A 4 -12.28 2.65 -13.32
N SER A 5 -12.66 3.69 -14.07
CA SER A 5 -13.07 3.62 -15.48
C SER A 5 -11.89 3.68 -16.45
N ASP A 6 -10.83 4.42 -16.08
CA ASP A 6 -9.79 4.88 -17.00
C ASP A 6 -8.51 4.02 -16.94
N LEU A 7 -8.68 2.72 -16.71
CA LEU A 7 -7.58 1.77 -16.73
C LEU A 7 -7.25 1.37 -18.18
N SER A 8 -5.96 1.41 -18.52
CA SER A 8 -5.47 0.91 -19.81
C SER A 8 -5.66 -0.61 -19.92
N GLU A 9 -5.61 -1.14 -21.14
CA GLU A 9 -5.68 -2.59 -21.38
C GLU A 9 -4.56 -3.35 -20.65
N THR A 10 -3.35 -2.79 -20.62
CA THR A 10 -2.23 -3.34 -19.85
C THR A 10 -2.55 -3.44 -18.37
N GLN A 11 -3.06 -2.37 -17.76
CA GLN A 11 -3.44 -2.38 -16.35
C GLN A 11 -4.57 -3.38 -16.06
N LEU A 12 -5.57 -3.45 -16.93
CA LEU A 12 -6.66 -4.44 -16.82
C LEU A 12 -6.13 -5.88 -16.86
N SER A 13 -5.20 -6.16 -17.78
CA SER A 13 -4.53 -7.46 -17.88
C SER A 13 -3.71 -7.77 -16.63
N GLN A 14 -2.91 -6.80 -16.13
CA GLN A 14 -2.12 -6.96 -14.92
C GLN A 14 -3.00 -7.22 -13.68
N PHE A 15 -4.09 -6.47 -13.51
CA PHE A 15 -5.03 -6.73 -12.42
C PHE A 15 -5.69 -8.11 -12.52
N ALA A 16 -6.05 -8.56 -13.74
CA ALA A 16 -6.66 -9.88 -13.93
C ALA A 16 -5.71 -11.04 -13.61
N GLN A 17 -4.41 -10.85 -13.76
CA GLN A 17 -3.38 -11.85 -13.46
C GLN A 17 -3.04 -11.97 -11.98
N LEU A 18 -3.40 -10.98 -11.13
CA LEU A 18 -3.01 -10.98 -9.72
C LEU A 18 -3.51 -12.21 -8.97
N GLU A 19 -4.79 -12.53 -9.04
CA GLU A 19 -5.37 -13.64 -8.26
C GLU A 19 -4.77 -14.99 -8.65
N PRO A 20 -4.64 -15.37 -9.93
CA PRO A 20 -3.95 -16.59 -10.34
C PRO A 20 -2.51 -16.67 -9.82
N LEU A 21 -1.74 -15.57 -9.90
CA LEU A 21 -0.35 -15.51 -9.42
C LEU A 21 -0.29 -15.70 -7.89
N TYR A 22 -1.15 -14.99 -7.14
CA TYR A 22 -1.17 -15.15 -5.69
C TYR A 22 -1.69 -16.50 -5.24
N ASN A 23 -2.62 -17.14 -5.94
CA ASN A 23 -3.05 -18.51 -5.67
C ASN A 23 -1.89 -19.50 -5.82
N ASP A 24 -1.12 -19.41 -6.91
CA ASP A 24 0.05 -20.26 -7.12
C ASP A 24 1.11 -20.05 -6.04
N TRP A 25 1.49 -18.80 -5.76
CA TRP A 25 2.48 -18.49 -4.74
C TRP A 25 2.02 -18.81 -3.33
N ASN A 26 0.75 -18.58 -3.00
CA ASN A 26 0.19 -18.86 -1.68
C ASN A 26 0.13 -20.35 -1.36
N SER A 27 0.08 -21.21 -2.38
CA SER A 27 0.22 -22.65 -2.20
C SER A 27 1.62 -23.06 -1.71
N LYS A 28 2.64 -22.25 -1.99
CA LYS A 28 4.06 -22.48 -1.66
C LYS A 28 4.51 -21.69 -0.43
N ILE A 29 4.05 -20.45 -0.32
CA ILE A 29 4.40 -19.49 0.73
C ILE A 29 3.14 -18.76 1.16
N ASN A 30 2.67 -19.03 2.37
CA ASN A 30 1.44 -18.43 2.89
C ASN A 30 1.65 -16.93 3.18
N VAL A 31 1.30 -16.05 2.23
CA VAL A 31 1.35 -14.58 2.36
C VAL A 31 -0.02 -13.97 2.59
N ILE A 32 -1.09 -14.69 2.25
CA ILE A 32 -2.50 -14.33 2.45
C ILE A 32 -3.19 -15.52 3.09
N SER A 33 -4.04 -15.31 4.09
CA SER A 33 -4.81 -16.40 4.69
C SER A 33 -5.75 -17.04 3.66
N ARG A 34 -6.05 -18.35 3.82
CA ARG A 34 -6.96 -19.05 2.89
C ARG A 34 -8.33 -18.37 2.83
N LYS A 35 -8.84 -17.91 3.96
CA LYS A 35 -10.11 -17.20 4.05
C LYS A 35 -10.09 -15.86 3.30
N ASP A 36 -8.98 -15.14 3.34
CA ASP A 36 -8.85 -13.86 2.63
C ASP A 36 -8.65 -14.05 1.12
N MET A 37 -8.11 -15.21 0.69
CA MET A 37 -8.01 -15.53 -0.74
C MET A 37 -9.39 -15.63 -1.43
N GLU A 38 -10.43 -16.05 -0.73
CA GLU A 38 -11.81 -16.08 -1.26
C GLU A 38 -12.33 -14.67 -1.58
N HIS A 39 -11.74 -13.64 -0.97
CA HIS A 39 -12.08 -12.24 -1.14
C HIS A 39 -10.89 -11.41 -1.65
N PHE A 40 -9.98 -12.03 -2.40
CA PHE A 40 -8.70 -11.45 -2.80
C PHE A 40 -8.82 -10.03 -3.37
N TYR A 41 -9.66 -9.83 -4.38
CA TYR A 41 -9.83 -8.51 -4.99
C TYR A 41 -10.42 -7.48 -4.04
N LEU A 42 -11.36 -7.88 -3.19
CA LEU A 42 -12.01 -6.98 -2.24
C LEU A 42 -11.05 -6.57 -1.11
N HIS A 43 -10.51 -7.59 -0.41
CA HIS A 43 -9.75 -7.38 0.82
C HIS A 43 -8.31 -6.87 0.57
N HIS A 44 -7.76 -7.16 -0.62
CA HIS A 44 -6.36 -6.79 -0.90
C HIS A 44 -6.26 -5.76 -2.03
N VAL A 45 -6.80 -6.02 -3.22
CA VAL A 45 -6.62 -5.13 -4.36
C VAL A 45 -7.42 -3.84 -4.20
N LEU A 46 -8.73 -3.94 -4.02
CA LEU A 46 -9.61 -2.76 -3.90
C LEU A 46 -9.29 -1.95 -2.64
N HIS A 47 -9.01 -2.63 -1.53
CA HIS A 47 -8.57 -1.96 -0.29
C HIS A 47 -7.29 -1.14 -0.51
N SER A 48 -6.29 -1.68 -1.22
CA SER A 48 -5.07 -0.95 -1.57
C SER A 48 -5.36 0.28 -2.42
N LEU A 49 -6.25 0.14 -3.41
CA LEU A 49 -6.64 1.21 -4.32
C LEU A 49 -7.49 2.32 -3.67
N ALA A 50 -7.95 2.14 -2.42
CA ALA A 50 -8.57 3.22 -1.65
C ALA A 50 -7.61 4.42 -1.49
N ILE A 51 -6.30 4.18 -1.45
CA ILE A 51 -5.29 5.25 -1.43
C ILE A 51 -5.42 6.14 -2.66
N ALA A 52 -5.63 5.57 -3.85
CA ALA A 52 -5.78 6.34 -5.09
C ALA A 52 -7.04 7.23 -5.12
N LYS A 53 -8.06 6.92 -4.29
CA LYS A 53 -9.26 7.78 -4.15
C LYS A 53 -9.01 9.03 -3.31
N VAL A 54 -8.03 9.00 -2.41
CA VAL A 54 -7.77 10.11 -1.47
C VAL A 54 -6.53 10.93 -1.83
N PHE A 55 -5.63 10.36 -2.61
CA PHE A 55 -4.41 11.05 -3.04
C PHE A 55 -3.90 10.52 -4.38
N PRO A 56 -3.92 11.33 -5.44
CA PRO A 56 -3.30 11.00 -6.72
C PRO A 56 -1.77 11.17 -6.61
N PHE A 57 -1.01 10.11 -6.84
CA PHE A 57 0.44 10.23 -6.96
C PHE A 57 0.82 10.86 -8.31
N ASN A 58 1.73 11.82 -8.27
CA ASN A 58 2.25 12.46 -9.49
C ASN A 58 3.38 11.61 -10.11
N PRO A 59 3.54 11.65 -11.44
CA PRO A 59 4.67 11.02 -12.12
C PRO A 59 6.02 11.36 -11.48
N GLY A 60 6.89 10.36 -11.35
CA GLY A 60 8.22 10.49 -10.78
C GLY A 60 8.28 10.53 -9.24
N MET A 61 7.15 10.50 -8.54
CA MET A 61 7.17 10.33 -7.08
C MET A 61 7.79 9.00 -6.68
N ARG A 62 8.45 8.99 -5.52
CA ARG A 62 9.05 7.82 -4.89
C ARG A 62 8.23 7.44 -3.64
N ILE A 63 7.67 6.25 -3.66
CA ILE A 63 6.79 5.75 -2.59
C ILE A 63 7.47 4.57 -1.90
N LEU A 64 7.49 4.57 -0.56
CA LEU A 64 7.96 3.45 0.25
C LEU A 64 6.75 2.72 0.85
N ASP A 65 6.59 1.45 0.53
CA ASP A 65 5.60 0.57 1.16
C ASP A 65 6.28 -0.22 2.28
N VAL A 66 5.95 0.10 3.53
CA VAL A 66 6.57 -0.48 4.72
C VAL A 66 5.71 -1.59 5.28
N GLY A 67 6.33 -2.75 5.48
CA GLY A 67 5.64 -3.96 5.90
C GLY A 67 4.70 -4.46 4.81
N THR A 68 5.17 -4.43 3.57
CA THR A 68 4.37 -4.73 2.37
C THR A 68 3.72 -6.11 2.40
N GLY A 69 4.23 -7.04 3.21
CA GLY A 69 3.71 -8.40 3.28
C GLY A 69 3.81 -9.10 1.93
N GLY A 70 2.68 -9.52 1.42
CA GLY A 70 2.56 -10.08 0.07
C GLY A 70 2.56 -9.03 -1.05
N GLY A 71 2.91 -7.77 -0.80
CA GLY A 71 2.93 -6.71 -1.81
C GLY A 71 1.73 -5.74 -1.71
N PHE A 72 1.10 -5.61 -0.54
CA PHE A 72 -0.08 -4.76 -0.35
C PHE A 72 0.17 -3.66 0.69
N PRO A 73 -0.04 -2.38 0.33
CA PRO A 73 -0.75 -1.89 -0.86
C PRO A 73 0.12 -1.70 -2.12
N GLY A 74 1.42 -1.94 -2.09
CA GLY A 74 2.38 -1.52 -3.12
C GLY A 74 2.12 -2.05 -4.53
N ILE A 75 1.89 -3.36 -4.72
CA ILE A 75 1.67 -3.95 -6.06
C ILE A 75 0.42 -3.38 -6.75
N PRO A 76 -0.77 -3.34 -6.13
CA PRO A 76 -1.93 -2.71 -6.76
C PRO A 76 -1.72 -1.23 -7.10
N LEU A 77 -1.01 -0.50 -6.24
CA LEU A 77 -0.70 0.91 -6.50
C LEU A 77 0.31 1.08 -7.64
N ALA A 78 1.30 0.19 -7.75
CA ALA A 78 2.27 0.22 -8.84
C ALA A 78 1.64 -0.06 -10.20
N ILE A 79 0.66 -0.98 -10.26
CA ILE A 79 -0.14 -1.20 -11.47
C ILE A 79 -0.95 0.06 -11.82
N PHE A 80 -1.56 0.68 -10.81
CA PHE A 80 -2.44 1.84 -11.02
C PHE A 80 -1.67 3.10 -11.41
N PHE A 81 -0.45 3.31 -10.87
CA PHE A 81 0.41 4.46 -11.12
C PHE A 81 1.74 4.04 -11.78
N PRO A 82 1.76 3.71 -13.07
CA PRO A 82 2.95 3.15 -13.73
C PRO A 82 4.14 4.12 -13.81
N GLU A 83 3.92 5.42 -13.69
CA GLU A 83 4.97 6.45 -13.71
C GLU A 83 5.51 6.82 -12.31
N VAL A 84 5.05 6.14 -11.25
CA VAL A 84 5.48 6.33 -9.86
C VAL A 84 6.40 5.19 -9.46
N GLN A 85 7.49 5.48 -8.74
CA GLN A 85 8.45 4.48 -8.29
C GLN A 85 8.08 3.94 -6.91
N PHE A 86 7.93 2.64 -6.80
CA PHE A 86 7.56 1.97 -5.55
C PHE A 86 8.72 1.12 -5.02
N THR A 87 9.12 1.37 -3.77
CA THR A 87 10.04 0.52 -3.01
C THR A 87 9.22 -0.23 -1.96
N LEU A 88 9.17 -1.55 -2.06
CA LEU A 88 8.40 -2.42 -1.17
C LEU A 88 9.33 -3.13 -0.20
N VAL A 89 9.10 -2.97 1.11
CA VAL A 89 9.98 -3.58 2.12
C VAL A 89 9.20 -4.40 3.14
N ASP A 90 9.78 -5.54 3.49
CA ASP A 90 9.33 -6.39 4.60
C ASP A 90 10.56 -7.08 5.19
N SER A 91 10.55 -7.33 6.51
CA SER A 91 11.64 -8.03 7.19
C SER A 91 11.67 -9.54 6.87
N ILE A 92 10.57 -10.08 6.34
CA ILE A 92 10.39 -11.51 6.07
C ILE A 92 10.76 -11.81 4.62
N GLY A 93 11.95 -12.39 4.39
CA GLY A 93 12.48 -12.66 3.05
C GLY A 93 11.58 -13.52 2.16
N LYS A 94 10.85 -14.49 2.74
CA LYS A 94 9.89 -15.32 1.99
C LYS A 94 8.77 -14.48 1.36
N LYS A 95 8.29 -13.45 2.05
CA LYS A 95 7.28 -12.53 1.52
C LYS A 95 7.85 -11.69 0.38
N ILE A 96 9.03 -11.12 0.57
CA ILE A 96 9.73 -10.35 -0.47
C ILE A 96 10.01 -11.19 -1.72
N LYS A 97 10.30 -12.49 -1.56
CA LYS A 97 10.40 -13.40 -2.71
C LYS A 97 9.11 -13.40 -3.54
N VAL A 98 7.95 -13.57 -2.89
CA VAL A 98 6.65 -13.54 -3.59
C VAL A 98 6.44 -12.20 -4.29
N VAL A 99 6.72 -11.09 -3.62
CA VAL A 99 6.58 -9.73 -4.20
C VAL A 99 7.42 -9.59 -5.48
N LYS A 100 8.70 -10.04 -5.45
CA LYS A 100 9.60 -9.99 -6.61
C LYS A 100 9.07 -10.81 -7.78
N GLU A 101 8.62 -12.02 -7.51
CA GLU A 101 8.08 -12.93 -8.54
C GLU A 101 6.79 -12.40 -9.16
N VAL A 102 5.87 -11.87 -8.33
CA VAL A 102 4.65 -11.24 -8.83
C VAL A 102 4.96 -9.99 -9.65
N ALA A 103 5.83 -9.11 -9.17
CA ALA A 103 6.24 -7.91 -9.91
C ALA A 103 6.90 -8.27 -11.25
N SER A 104 7.74 -9.30 -11.27
CA SER A 104 8.39 -9.80 -12.49
C SER A 104 7.38 -10.40 -13.48
N ALA A 105 6.46 -11.24 -13.00
CA ALA A 105 5.44 -11.86 -13.84
C ALA A 105 4.49 -10.84 -14.46
N LEU A 106 4.22 -9.74 -13.78
CA LEU A 106 3.41 -8.62 -14.25
C LEU A 106 4.21 -7.57 -15.04
N GLU A 107 5.51 -7.78 -15.23
CA GLU A 107 6.44 -6.84 -15.91
C GLU A 107 6.44 -5.42 -15.32
N LEU A 108 6.24 -5.29 -13.99
CA LEU A 108 6.25 -3.99 -13.31
C LEU A 108 7.67 -3.42 -13.24
N LYS A 109 7.97 -2.44 -14.08
CA LYS A 109 9.30 -1.77 -14.14
C LYS A 109 9.49 -0.72 -13.05
N ASN A 110 8.43 -0.35 -12.37
CA ASN A 110 8.38 0.70 -11.35
C ASN A 110 8.36 0.14 -9.91
N VAL A 111 8.68 -1.15 -9.72
CA VAL A 111 8.70 -1.81 -8.41
C VAL A 111 10.11 -2.31 -8.09
N GLU A 112 10.61 -1.92 -6.92
CA GLU A 112 11.78 -2.51 -6.28
C GLU A 112 11.35 -3.15 -4.96
N ALA A 113 11.66 -4.44 -4.75
CA ALA A 113 11.31 -5.14 -3.51
C ALA A 113 12.58 -5.59 -2.76
N THR A 114 12.67 -5.23 -1.48
CA THR A 114 13.88 -5.44 -0.66
C THR A 114 13.53 -6.04 0.70
N GLN A 115 14.25 -7.09 1.09
CA GLN A 115 14.19 -7.59 2.47
C GLN A 115 14.98 -6.66 3.37
N ALA A 116 14.27 -5.85 4.17
CA ALA A 116 14.88 -4.94 5.14
C ALA A 116 13.85 -4.55 6.20
N ARG A 117 14.35 -4.04 7.33
CA ARG A 117 13.53 -3.24 8.23
C ARG A 117 13.48 -1.80 7.74
N ALA A 118 12.36 -1.10 8.00
CA ALA A 118 12.17 0.28 7.51
C ALA A 118 13.28 1.23 8.02
N GLU A 119 13.68 1.05 9.27
CA GLU A 119 14.74 1.83 9.91
C GLU A 119 16.15 1.61 9.33
N GLU A 120 16.36 0.50 8.61
CA GLU A 120 17.64 0.15 7.97
C GLU A 120 17.74 0.69 6.52
N MET A 121 16.62 1.09 5.94
CA MET A 121 16.59 1.59 4.58
C MET A 121 17.40 2.88 4.42
N LYS A 122 18.22 2.93 3.37
CA LYS A 122 18.97 4.13 2.99
C LYS A 122 18.22 4.90 1.92
N GLY A 123 18.05 6.21 2.14
CA GLY A 123 17.35 7.08 1.21
C GLY A 123 16.14 7.76 1.82
N GLN A 124 15.45 8.54 0.99
CA GLN A 124 14.23 9.26 1.36
C GLN A 124 13.19 9.08 0.26
N TRP A 125 11.95 9.03 0.64
CA TRP A 125 10.79 8.88 -0.24
C TRP A 125 9.84 10.06 -0.07
N ASP A 126 9.08 10.37 -1.08
CA ASP A 126 8.11 11.47 -1.04
C ASP A 126 6.96 11.14 -0.09
N ILE A 127 6.49 9.90 -0.12
CA ILE A 127 5.40 9.41 0.72
C ILE A 127 5.73 7.98 1.18
N VAL A 128 5.36 7.67 2.42
CA VAL A 128 5.34 6.30 2.94
C VAL A 128 3.90 5.81 2.96
N VAL A 129 3.67 4.61 2.41
CA VAL A 129 2.39 3.91 2.50
C VAL A 129 2.53 2.68 3.37
N SER A 130 1.46 2.24 4.01
CA SER A 130 1.46 0.99 4.76
C SER A 130 0.05 0.50 5.07
N ARG A 131 -0.05 -0.76 5.48
CA ARG A 131 -1.29 -1.39 5.93
C ARG A 131 -1.05 -2.26 7.17
N ALA A 132 -1.71 -1.91 8.29
CA ALA A 132 -1.82 -2.74 9.48
C ALA A 132 -0.50 -3.29 10.07
N VAL A 133 0.58 -2.48 10.08
CA VAL A 133 1.89 -2.90 10.63
C VAL A 133 1.92 -2.73 12.15
N THR A 134 1.59 -1.54 12.66
CA THR A 134 1.59 -1.22 14.10
C THR A 134 0.67 -0.02 14.37
N ASP A 135 0.62 0.48 15.61
CA ASP A 135 -0.04 1.74 15.90
C ASP A 135 0.65 2.92 15.20
N LEU A 136 -0.12 3.98 14.89
CA LEU A 136 0.36 5.10 14.09
C LEU A 136 1.52 5.87 14.73
N PRO A 137 1.52 6.21 16.04
CA PRO A 137 2.65 6.89 16.67
C PRO A 137 3.97 6.11 16.54
N LYS A 138 3.95 4.80 16.78
CA LYS A 138 5.13 3.95 16.60
C LYS A 138 5.55 3.85 15.14
N PHE A 139 4.57 3.73 14.23
CA PHE A 139 4.87 3.70 12.80
C PHE A 139 5.56 4.99 12.34
N MET A 140 5.10 6.13 12.80
CA MET A 140 5.69 7.43 12.46
C MET A 140 7.15 7.53 12.92
N GLU A 141 7.46 7.10 14.15
CA GLU A 141 8.83 7.04 14.66
C GLU A 141 9.72 6.13 13.79
N LEU A 142 9.18 4.98 13.37
CA LEU A 142 9.89 4.01 12.54
C LEU A 142 10.31 4.61 11.18
N VAL A 143 9.44 5.43 10.57
CA VAL A 143 9.62 5.93 9.20
C VAL A 143 10.09 7.38 9.09
N ARG A 144 10.14 8.14 10.18
CA ARG A 144 10.43 9.61 10.18
C ARG A 144 11.69 10.00 9.39
N ASN A 145 12.72 9.16 9.42
CA ASN A 145 13.99 9.41 8.73
C ASN A 145 13.97 8.92 7.26
N ARG A 146 12.86 8.33 6.80
CA ARG A 146 12.67 7.81 5.43
C ARG A 146 11.87 8.78 4.55
N ILE A 147 11.31 9.81 5.15
CA ILE A 147 10.45 10.79 4.46
C ILE A 147 11.28 12.02 4.10
N THR A 148 11.12 12.52 2.88
CA THR A 148 11.81 13.74 2.44
C THR A 148 11.48 14.92 3.35
N ARG A 149 12.50 15.71 3.67
CA ARG A 149 12.34 16.94 4.48
C ARG A 149 11.78 18.13 3.68
N LYS A 150 11.67 17.98 2.36
CA LYS A 150 11.16 19.02 1.46
C LYS A 150 9.93 18.52 0.71
N PRO A 151 8.79 18.32 1.39
CA PRO A 151 7.56 17.93 0.71
C PRO A 151 7.13 19.05 -0.25
N LYS A 152 6.60 18.67 -1.40
CA LYS A 152 6.05 19.62 -2.37
C LYS A 152 4.64 20.03 -1.93
N GLY A 153 4.48 21.24 -1.41
CA GLY A 153 3.17 21.74 -0.98
C GLY A 153 2.63 21.02 0.27
N ASN A 154 1.31 20.92 0.36
CA ASN A 154 0.59 20.28 1.48
C ASN A 154 0.31 18.80 1.21
N GLN A 155 1.31 18.05 0.69
CA GLN A 155 1.15 16.61 0.48
C GLN A 155 1.32 15.84 1.80
N PRO A 156 0.60 14.72 1.99
CA PRO A 156 0.81 13.85 3.15
C PRO A 156 2.20 13.20 3.07
N LYS A 157 2.79 12.98 4.22
CA LYS A 157 4.05 12.23 4.38
C LYS A 157 3.80 10.74 4.49
N ILE A 158 2.69 10.38 5.12
CA ILE A 158 2.28 8.99 5.32
C ILE A 158 0.83 8.84 4.89
N ILE A 159 0.52 7.74 4.19
CA ILE A 159 -0.84 7.31 3.91
C ILE A 159 -0.99 5.87 4.42
N TYR A 160 -1.86 5.66 5.38
CA TYR A 160 -1.99 4.41 6.11
C TYR A 160 -3.40 3.83 5.97
N LEU A 161 -3.50 2.55 5.59
CA LEU A 161 -4.77 1.82 5.56
C LEU A 161 -5.01 1.17 6.93
N LYS A 162 -6.09 1.56 7.58
CA LYS A 162 -6.40 1.11 8.93
C LYS A 162 -7.91 0.99 9.18
N GLY A 163 -8.26 0.47 10.32
CA GLY A 163 -9.59 0.52 10.92
C GLY A 163 -9.47 0.87 12.40
N GLY A 164 -10.59 1.09 13.06
CA GLY A 164 -10.64 1.42 14.48
C GLY A 164 -10.74 2.92 14.77
N ASP A 165 -10.57 3.28 16.04
CA ASP A 165 -10.66 4.66 16.52
C ASP A 165 -9.29 5.35 16.37
N ILE A 166 -9.16 6.14 15.30
CA ILE A 166 -7.93 6.85 14.97
C ILE A 166 -7.69 8.03 15.91
N ASP A 167 -8.74 8.70 16.37
CA ASP A 167 -8.61 9.84 17.27
C ASP A 167 -8.07 9.41 18.64
N ALA A 168 -8.55 8.26 19.15
CA ALA A 168 -7.99 7.66 20.36
C ALA A 168 -6.51 7.25 20.18
N GLU A 169 -6.17 6.65 19.02
CA GLU A 169 -4.80 6.23 18.74
C GLU A 169 -3.83 7.39 18.55
N MET A 170 -4.27 8.48 17.93
CA MET A 170 -3.48 9.69 17.71
C MET A 170 -3.50 10.66 18.90
N SER A 171 -4.24 10.32 19.95
CA SER A 171 -4.28 11.13 21.19
C SER A 171 -2.88 11.34 21.76
N GLY A 172 -2.52 12.60 21.99
CA GLY A 172 -1.17 12.99 22.44
C GLY A 172 -0.13 13.10 21.31
N SER A 173 -0.48 12.83 20.07
CA SER A 173 0.37 13.09 18.90
C SER A 173 0.21 14.54 18.42
N ASN A 174 1.32 15.20 18.13
CA ASN A 174 1.33 16.57 17.57
C ASN A 174 1.33 16.59 16.03
N TYR A 175 1.17 15.45 15.38
CA TYR A 175 1.18 15.38 13.91
C TYR A 175 -0.20 15.68 13.33
N PRO A 176 -0.31 16.64 12.39
CA PRO A 176 -1.55 16.89 11.69
C PRO A 176 -1.95 15.64 10.87
N TYR A 177 -3.20 15.25 10.96
CA TYR A 177 -3.73 14.13 10.20
C TYR A 177 -5.14 14.40 9.68
N SER A 178 -5.56 13.62 8.68
CA SER A 178 -6.94 13.56 8.22
C SER A 178 -7.34 12.12 7.95
N VAL A 179 -8.62 11.83 8.17
CA VAL A 179 -9.19 10.49 8.02
C VAL A 179 -10.27 10.51 6.94
N ALA A 180 -10.23 9.55 6.04
CA ALA A 180 -11.26 9.34 5.02
C ALA A 180 -11.85 7.93 5.16
N PRO A 181 -13.16 7.78 5.47
CA PRO A 181 -13.82 6.49 5.46
C PRO A 181 -13.83 5.89 4.04
N ILE A 182 -13.41 4.63 3.91
CA ILE A 182 -13.35 3.95 2.61
C ILE A 182 -14.77 3.68 2.08
N SER A 183 -15.75 3.53 2.96
CA SER A 183 -17.17 3.41 2.61
C SER A 183 -17.73 4.61 1.84
N GLY A 184 -17.07 5.77 1.89
CA GLY A 184 -17.40 6.92 1.04
C GLY A 184 -17.03 6.73 -0.44
N PHE A 185 -16.20 5.76 -0.76
CA PHE A 185 -15.72 5.47 -2.12
C PHE A 185 -16.20 4.11 -2.65
N PHE A 186 -16.34 3.12 -1.78
CA PHE A 186 -16.70 1.74 -2.11
C PHE A 186 -17.90 1.29 -1.28
N SER A 187 -18.86 0.65 -1.92
CA SER A 187 -20.18 0.30 -1.32
C SER A 187 -20.18 -1.05 -0.60
N GLU A 188 -19.10 -1.82 -0.67
CA GLU A 188 -19.03 -3.14 -0.07
C GLU A 188 -18.93 -3.04 1.47
N GLU A 189 -19.69 -3.89 2.18
CA GLU A 189 -19.78 -3.92 3.66
C GLU A 189 -18.42 -4.04 4.34
N PHE A 190 -17.47 -4.74 3.72
CA PHE A 190 -16.09 -4.84 4.18
C PHE A 190 -15.45 -3.48 4.51
N PHE A 191 -15.85 -2.44 3.81
CA PHE A 191 -15.28 -1.09 3.96
C PHE A 191 -15.97 -0.22 5.02
N SER A 192 -17.04 -0.70 5.65
CA SER A 192 -17.80 0.07 6.66
C SER A 192 -16.93 0.53 7.84
N THR A 193 -15.89 -0.23 8.18
CA THR A 193 -14.96 0.06 9.29
C THR A 193 -13.54 0.40 8.83
N LYS A 194 -13.32 0.55 7.52
CA LYS A 194 -11.97 0.79 6.95
C LYS A 194 -11.76 2.27 6.64
N LEU A 195 -10.54 2.71 6.89
CA LEU A 195 -10.14 4.11 6.84
C LEU A 195 -8.84 4.27 6.05
N VAL A 196 -8.72 5.40 5.36
CA VAL A 196 -7.44 5.92 4.89
C VAL A 196 -7.04 7.08 5.80
N VAL A 197 -5.91 6.97 6.46
CA VAL A 197 -5.34 8.01 7.33
C VAL A 197 -4.20 8.69 6.58
N LYS A 198 -4.25 10.01 6.44
CA LYS A 198 -3.16 10.83 5.89
C LYS A 198 -2.51 11.61 7.02
N ILE A 199 -1.18 11.57 7.13
CA ILE A 199 -0.37 12.31 8.12
C ILE A 199 0.53 13.28 7.35
N PHE A 200 0.58 14.55 7.80
CA PHE A 200 1.26 15.66 7.14
C PHE A 200 2.57 16.07 7.80
#